data_25800acf573f4eff6d4383cf33e21aa7
#
_entry.id   25800acf573f4eff6d4383cf33e21aa7
#
_cell.length_a   1.000
_cell.length_b   1.000
_cell.length_c   1.000
_cell.angle_alpha   90.00
_cell.angle_beta   90.00
_cell.angle_gamma   90.00
#
_symmetry.space_group_name_H-M   'P 1'
#
loop_
_entity.id
_entity.type
_entity.pdbx_description
1 polymer ?
#
loop_
_entity_poly.entity_id
_entity_poly.type
_entity_poly.pdbx_seq_one_letter_code
_entity_poly.pdbx_strand_id
1 'polypeptide(L)'
;PDVERKRIRVVAGLENTSGKQKRAKLVFRIKDNVSGAEKRMPEMNVLVPDGRKQIEAEYAMGEDVALWDEFSPVVYTLIAGVRTHGQKAVQENEVSFGMREVSADGNHLTVNGNRVFLRGTLECCVFPLTGTPPVTEEGWMKEFAAAKDWGLNHLRFHSWCPPEAAFRAADKMGLYLQVELPNWSYTIGKDEAMT
;
A
#
# COMPACT_ATOMS: atom_id res chain seq x y z
N PRO A 1 -5.53 -7.77 -1.76
CA PRO A 1 -6.00 -8.77 -0.80
C PRO A 1 -7.47 -9.12 -1.03
N ASP A 2 -7.84 -10.33 -0.66
CA ASP A 2 -9.20 -10.86 -0.54
C ASP A 2 -9.31 -11.35 0.91
N VAL A 3 -10.00 -10.59 1.73
CA VAL A 3 -10.08 -10.82 3.17
C VAL A 3 -10.94 -12.03 3.49
N GLU A 4 -12.07 -12.19 2.79
CA GLU A 4 -13.01 -13.30 3.00
C GLU A 4 -12.35 -14.65 2.71
N ARG A 5 -11.63 -14.73 1.59
CA ARG A 5 -10.93 -15.97 1.16
C ARG A 5 -9.53 -16.09 1.74
N LYS A 6 -9.06 -15.11 2.52
CA LYS A 6 -7.70 -15.04 3.08
C LYS A 6 -6.62 -15.24 2.03
N ARG A 7 -6.74 -14.55 0.90
CA ARG A 7 -5.85 -14.65 -0.26
C ARG A 7 -5.34 -13.28 -0.69
N ILE A 8 -4.23 -13.31 -1.43
CA ILE A 8 -3.76 -12.16 -2.19
C ILE A 8 -3.68 -12.53 -3.66
N ARG A 9 -4.03 -11.57 -4.52
CA ARG A 9 -3.75 -11.59 -5.95
C ARG A 9 -2.55 -10.70 -6.22
N VAL A 10 -1.51 -11.28 -6.78
CA VAL A 10 -0.28 -10.58 -7.16
C VAL A 10 -0.28 -10.36 -8.66
N VAL A 11 -0.04 -9.12 -9.08
CA VAL A 11 0.14 -8.74 -10.47
C VAL A 11 1.57 -8.25 -10.65
N ALA A 12 2.39 -9.01 -11.36
CA ALA A 12 3.78 -8.70 -11.60
C ALA A 12 4.01 -8.29 -13.07
N GLY A 13 4.49 -7.05 -13.27
CA GLY A 13 4.93 -6.56 -14.58
C GLY A 13 6.41 -6.90 -14.80
N LEU A 14 6.71 -7.62 -15.87
CA LEU A 14 8.08 -7.94 -16.28
C LEU A 14 8.42 -7.20 -17.57
N GLU A 15 9.62 -6.67 -17.66
CA GLU A 15 10.15 -6.04 -18.87
C GLU A 15 11.43 -6.75 -19.31
N ASN A 16 11.47 -7.17 -20.56
CA ASN A 16 12.63 -7.83 -21.17
C ASN A 16 13.09 -7.01 -22.38
N THR A 17 14.28 -6.45 -22.29
CA THR A 17 14.87 -5.56 -23.32
C THR A 17 15.99 -6.25 -24.11
N SER A 18 16.04 -7.58 -24.11
CA SER A 18 17.16 -8.32 -24.70
C SER A 18 17.05 -8.59 -26.21
N GLY A 19 15.98 -8.15 -26.87
CA GLY A 19 15.69 -8.41 -28.28
C GLY A 19 15.26 -9.85 -28.59
N LYS A 20 15.07 -10.71 -27.57
CA LYS A 20 14.65 -12.10 -27.74
C LYS A 20 13.93 -12.62 -26.50
N GLN A 21 13.12 -13.66 -26.69
CA GLN A 21 12.42 -14.32 -25.58
C GLN A 21 13.41 -14.89 -24.56
N LYS A 22 13.11 -14.72 -23.27
CA LYS A 22 13.89 -15.24 -22.14
C LYS A 22 13.05 -16.15 -21.25
N ARG A 23 13.71 -17.18 -20.72
CA ARG A 23 13.17 -17.94 -19.60
C ARG A 23 13.56 -17.25 -18.30
N ALA A 24 12.59 -17.04 -17.42
CA ALA A 24 12.83 -16.49 -16.10
C ALA A 24 12.10 -17.34 -15.05
N LYS A 25 12.59 -17.26 -13.82
CA LYS A 25 11.97 -17.85 -12.64
C LYS A 25 11.53 -16.72 -11.74
N LEU A 26 10.25 -16.70 -11.38
CA LEU A 26 9.68 -15.79 -10.40
C LEU A 26 9.64 -16.48 -9.04
N VAL A 27 10.05 -15.72 -8.03
CA VAL A 27 10.03 -16.14 -6.62
C VAL A 27 9.29 -15.07 -5.84
N PHE A 28 8.31 -15.49 -5.05
CA PHE A 28 7.58 -14.58 -4.17
C PHE A 28 7.77 -15.02 -2.72
N ARG A 29 7.99 -14.04 -1.85
CA ARG A 29 8.07 -14.21 -0.41
C ARG A 29 7.17 -13.19 0.26
N ILE A 30 6.48 -13.59 1.30
CA ILE A 30 5.68 -12.69 2.14
C ILE A 30 6.29 -12.68 3.52
N LYS A 31 6.62 -11.50 3.99
CA LYS A 31 7.13 -11.26 5.33
C LYS A 31 6.04 -10.57 6.16
N ASP A 32 5.77 -11.11 7.32
CA ASP A 32 5.02 -10.44 8.37
C ASP A 32 5.96 -9.47 9.08
N ASN A 33 5.66 -8.18 9.03
CA ASN A 33 6.55 -7.16 9.57
C ASN A 33 6.50 -7.05 11.11
N VAL A 34 5.51 -7.68 11.75
CA VAL A 34 5.38 -7.72 13.21
C VAL A 34 6.16 -8.90 13.79
N SER A 35 5.88 -10.11 13.31
CA SER A 35 6.53 -11.32 13.80
C SER A 35 7.89 -11.59 13.16
N GLY A 36 8.16 -11.01 12.00
CA GLY A 36 9.34 -11.30 11.19
C GLY A 36 9.27 -12.63 10.44
N ALA A 37 8.16 -13.37 10.57
CA ALA A 37 7.97 -14.65 9.89
C ALA A 37 7.90 -14.45 8.36
N GLU A 38 8.55 -15.34 7.62
CA GLU A 38 8.60 -15.30 6.16
C GLU A 38 8.00 -16.58 5.57
N LYS A 39 7.06 -16.41 4.65
CA LYS A 39 6.45 -17.50 3.88
C LYS A 39 6.90 -17.42 2.43
N ARG A 40 7.49 -18.50 1.92
CA ARG A 40 7.86 -18.63 0.51
C ARG A 40 6.72 -19.24 -0.27
N MET A 41 6.46 -18.66 -1.45
CA MET A 41 5.48 -19.19 -2.39
C MET A 41 6.13 -20.15 -3.37
N PRO A 42 5.37 -21.05 -4.03
CA PRO A 42 5.89 -21.89 -5.11
C PRO A 42 6.53 -21.03 -6.22
N GLU A 43 7.71 -21.46 -6.69
CA GLU A 43 8.40 -20.78 -7.77
C GLU A 43 7.65 -20.96 -9.11
N MET A 44 7.61 -19.91 -9.93
CA MET A 44 6.96 -19.93 -11.23
C MET A 44 7.98 -19.80 -12.35
N ASN A 45 8.01 -20.77 -13.28
CA ASN A 45 8.79 -20.64 -14.51
C ASN A 45 7.97 -19.92 -15.57
N VAL A 46 8.52 -18.87 -16.14
CA VAL A 46 7.83 -18.03 -17.11
C VAL A 46 8.69 -17.79 -18.35
N LEU A 47 8.00 -17.68 -19.49
CA LEU A 47 8.60 -17.20 -20.73
C LEU A 47 8.23 -15.73 -20.88
N VAL A 48 9.23 -14.86 -20.93
CA VAL A 48 9.07 -13.42 -21.10
C VAL A 48 9.48 -13.06 -22.52
N PRO A 49 8.54 -12.62 -23.39
CA PRO A 49 8.87 -12.17 -24.73
C PRO A 49 9.76 -10.94 -24.67
N ASP A 50 10.28 -10.49 -25.77
CA ASP A 50 10.86 -9.15 -25.84
C ASP A 50 9.78 -8.12 -25.60
N GLY A 51 10.06 -7.10 -24.78
CA GLY A 51 9.08 -6.13 -24.30
C GLY A 51 8.45 -6.50 -22.94
N ARG A 52 7.18 -6.18 -22.78
CA ARG A 52 6.47 -6.28 -21.48
C ARG A 52 5.56 -7.49 -21.40
N LYS A 53 5.51 -8.11 -20.23
CA LYS A 53 4.59 -9.19 -19.88
C LYS A 53 4.06 -9.00 -18.47
N GLN A 54 2.74 -9.12 -18.31
CA GLN A 54 2.08 -9.18 -17.02
C GLN A 54 1.83 -10.65 -16.63
N ILE A 55 2.04 -10.96 -15.37
CA ILE A 55 1.79 -12.27 -14.78
C ILE A 55 0.94 -12.08 -13.56
N GLU A 56 -0.06 -12.92 -13.42
CA GLU A 56 -0.96 -12.94 -12.27
C GLU A 56 -0.80 -14.25 -11.51
N ALA A 57 -0.86 -14.16 -10.19
CA ALA A 57 -0.80 -15.31 -9.30
C ALA A 57 -1.66 -15.04 -8.06
N GLU A 58 -2.29 -16.07 -7.54
CA GLU A 58 -3.03 -16.03 -6.28
C GLU A 58 -2.35 -16.90 -5.23
N TYR A 59 -2.32 -16.42 -4.00
CA TYR A 59 -1.71 -17.12 -2.87
C TYR A 59 -2.61 -17.07 -1.64
N ALA A 60 -2.74 -18.22 -0.96
CA ALA A 60 -3.41 -18.31 0.32
C ALA A 60 -2.48 -17.79 1.42
N MET A 61 -2.96 -16.82 2.20
CA MET A 61 -2.24 -16.27 3.33
C MET A 61 -2.22 -17.22 4.53
N GLY A 62 -3.23 -18.07 4.66
CA GLY A 62 -3.43 -19.01 5.77
C GLY A 62 -4.56 -18.59 6.70
N GLU A 63 -5.01 -19.51 7.54
CA GLU A 63 -6.14 -19.26 8.42
C GLU A 63 -5.84 -18.21 9.50
N ASP A 64 -4.60 -18.15 9.97
CA ASP A 64 -4.13 -17.27 11.04
C ASP A 64 -3.64 -15.90 10.52
N VAL A 65 -3.96 -15.54 9.27
CA VAL A 65 -3.57 -14.24 8.73
C VAL A 65 -4.20 -13.12 9.54
N ALA A 66 -3.37 -12.20 10.05
CA ALA A 66 -3.84 -11.04 10.77
C ALA A 66 -4.41 -10.00 9.79
N LEU A 67 -5.59 -9.50 10.09
CA LEU A 67 -6.21 -8.43 9.34
C LEU A 67 -5.67 -7.07 9.83
N TRP A 68 -5.64 -6.10 8.92
CA TRP A 68 -5.30 -4.73 9.26
C TRP A 68 -6.55 -3.96 9.68
N ASP A 69 -6.51 -3.34 10.84
CA ASP A 69 -7.46 -2.32 11.27
C ASP A 69 -6.76 -1.22 12.10
N GLU A 70 -7.51 -0.22 12.59
CA GLU A 70 -6.97 0.90 13.36
C GLU A 70 -6.38 0.50 14.72
N PHE A 71 -6.75 -0.67 15.24
CA PHE A 71 -6.28 -1.19 16.54
C PHE A 71 -5.17 -2.23 16.38
N SER A 72 -5.15 -2.93 15.24
CA SER A 72 -4.18 -3.94 14.89
C SER A 72 -3.67 -3.71 13.46
N PRO A 73 -2.82 -2.68 13.24
CA PRO A 73 -2.37 -2.28 11.92
C PRO A 73 -1.25 -3.17 11.36
N VAL A 74 -1.56 -4.44 11.14
CA VAL A 74 -0.59 -5.42 10.64
C VAL A 74 -0.30 -5.19 9.16
N VAL A 75 0.97 -4.93 8.85
CA VAL A 75 1.48 -4.72 7.49
C VAL A 75 2.39 -5.87 7.11
N TYR A 76 2.14 -6.43 5.92
CA TYR A 76 2.99 -7.44 5.28
C TYR A 76 3.84 -6.81 4.19
N THR A 77 4.97 -7.44 3.89
CA THR A 77 5.80 -7.10 2.72
C THR A 77 5.83 -8.28 1.75
N LEU A 78 5.35 -8.05 0.52
CA LEU A 78 5.57 -8.96 -0.60
C LEU A 78 6.91 -8.63 -1.25
N ILE A 79 7.79 -9.62 -1.33
CA ILE A 79 9.07 -9.54 -2.01
C ILE A 79 8.96 -10.38 -3.29
N ALA A 80 9.01 -9.72 -4.43
CA ALA A 80 8.93 -10.34 -5.75
C ALA A 80 10.33 -10.36 -6.38
N GLY A 81 10.88 -11.55 -6.58
CA GLY A 81 12.17 -11.76 -7.19
C GLY A 81 12.08 -12.35 -8.60
N VAL A 82 12.90 -11.88 -9.52
CA VAL A 82 13.07 -12.46 -10.84
C VAL A 82 14.51 -12.90 -11.06
N ARG A 83 14.68 -14.12 -11.56
CA ARG A 83 15.99 -14.67 -11.94
C ARG A 83 15.92 -15.22 -13.35
N THR A 84 16.78 -14.73 -14.24
CA THR A 84 16.91 -15.28 -15.59
C THR A 84 17.88 -16.45 -15.60
N HIS A 85 17.67 -17.39 -16.54
CA HIS A 85 18.54 -18.55 -16.67
C HIS A 85 19.99 -18.12 -16.97
N GLY A 86 20.95 -18.63 -16.20
CA GLY A 86 22.37 -18.30 -16.34
C GLY A 86 22.84 -17.10 -15.51
N GLN A 87 21.95 -16.38 -14.82
CA GLN A 87 22.31 -15.30 -13.89
C GLN A 87 22.23 -15.77 -12.43
N LYS A 88 23.24 -15.38 -11.63
CA LYS A 88 23.24 -15.63 -10.18
C LYS A 88 22.43 -14.59 -9.40
N ALA A 89 22.38 -13.36 -9.93
CA ALA A 89 21.68 -12.27 -9.28
C ALA A 89 20.15 -12.40 -9.44
N VAL A 90 19.42 -12.14 -8.35
CA VAL A 90 17.98 -12.00 -8.33
C VAL A 90 17.69 -10.50 -8.29
N GLN A 91 16.86 -10.03 -9.20
CA GLN A 91 16.31 -8.67 -9.12
C GLN A 91 15.06 -8.73 -8.25
N GLU A 92 15.03 -8.01 -7.16
CA GLU A 92 13.91 -8.00 -6.21
C GLU A 92 13.23 -6.65 -6.18
N ASN A 93 11.92 -6.69 -5.94
CA ASN A 93 11.07 -5.54 -5.70
C ASN A 93 10.18 -5.83 -4.50
N GLU A 94 9.92 -4.82 -3.66
CA GLU A 94 9.14 -4.96 -2.44
C GLU A 94 7.89 -4.09 -2.50
N VAL A 95 6.78 -4.64 -2.01
CA VAL A 95 5.50 -3.94 -1.89
C VAL A 95 4.89 -4.25 -0.52
N SER A 96 4.58 -3.19 0.23
CA SER A 96 3.85 -3.31 1.49
C SER A 96 2.35 -3.40 1.25
N PHE A 97 1.65 -4.23 2.02
CA PHE A 97 0.19 -4.35 1.97
C PHE A 97 -0.40 -4.75 3.32
N GLY A 98 -1.66 -4.39 3.56
CA GLY A 98 -2.46 -4.90 4.67
C GLY A 98 -3.54 -5.85 4.15
N MET A 99 -3.89 -6.85 4.94
CA MET A 99 -5.07 -7.68 4.69
C MET A 99 -6.30 -6.91 5.21
N ARG A 100 -6.86 -6.06 4.34
CA ARG A 100 -8.04 -5.25 4.68
C ARG A 100 -8.96 -5.11 3.49
N GLU A 101 -10.23 -4.96 3.81
CA GLU A 101 -11.29 -4.56 2.89
C GLU A 101 -11.99 -3.32 3.44
N VAL A 102 -12.09 -2.28 2.63
CA VAL A 102 -12.84 -1.06 2.93
C VAL A 102 -14.10 -1.07 2.09
N SER A 103 -15.25 -0.93 2.74
CA SER A 103 -16.54 -0.97 2.08
C SER A 103 -17.53 0.01 2.71
N ALA A 104 -18.76 0.01 2.24
CA ALA A 104 -19.87 0.77 2.81
C ALA A 104 -21.08 -0.14 3.03
N ASP A 105 -21.70 0.00 4.20
CA ASP A 105 -22.99 -0.60 4.56
C ASP A 105 -24.01 0.51 4.79
N GLY A 106 -24.84 0.76 3.79
CA GLY A 106 -25.75 1.90 3.78
C GLY A 106 -24.95 3.23 3.83
N ASN A 107 -25.09 3.95 4.94
CA ASN A 107 -24.39 5.22 5.19
C ASN A 107 -23.18 5.10 6.13
N HIS A 108 -22.75 3.88 6.42
CA HIS A 108 -21.61 3.61 7.29
C HIS A 108 -20.40 3.08 6.48
N LEU A 109 -19.22 3.57 6.81
CA LEU A 109 -17.97 2.96 6.36
C LEU A 109 -17.69 1.70 7.18
N THR A 110 -17.18 0.69 6.51
CA THR A 110 -16.75 -0.55 7.15
C THR A 110 -15.32 -0.91 6.78
N VAL A 111 -14.61 -1.49 7.73
CA VAL A 111 -13.31 -2.13 7.51
C VAL A 111 -13.42 -3.57 7.98
N ASN A 112 -13.14 -4.51 7.10
CA ASN A 112 -13.29 -5.95 7.35
C ASN A 112 -14.69 -6.31 7.88
N GLY A 113 -15.74 -5.68 7.32
CA GLY A 113 -17.13 -5.86 7.73
C GLY A 113 -17.54 -5.15 9.04
N ASN A 114 -16.59 -4.58 9.78
CA ASN A 114 -16.87 -3.84 11.02
C ASN A 114 -17.09 -2.35 10.73
N ARG A 115 -18.09 -1.77 11.35
CA ARG A 115 -18.38 -0.32 11.21
C ARG A 115 -17.25 0.50 11.82
N VAL A 116 -16.82 1.52 11.07
CA VAL A 116 -15.79 2.46 11.51
C VAL A 116 -16.42 3.82 11.77
N PHE A 117 -16.09 4.40 12.93
CA PHE A 117 -16.41 5.77 13.26
C PHE A 117 -15.16 6.63 13.12
N LEU A 118 -15.15 7.51 12.11
CA LEU A 118 -14.01 8.38 11.85
C LEU A 118 -13.98 9.53 12.87
N ARG A 119 -12.97 9.56 13.71
CA ARG A 119 -12.63 10.64 14.64
C ARG A 119 -11.43 11.36 14.06
N GLY A 120 -11.68 12.46 13.38
CA GLY A 120 -10.66 13.09 12.55
C GLY A 120 -10.36 14.53 12.90
N THR A 121 -9.22 14.98 12.40
CA THR A 121 -8.83 16.38 12.36
C THR A 121 -8.41 16.79 10.95
N LEU A 122 -8.30 18.11 10.75
CA LEU A 122 -7.87 18.73 9.50
C LEU A 122 -6.36 18.93 9.52
N GLU A 123 -5.70 18.61 8.41
CA GLU A 123 -4.30 18.91 8.14
C GLU A 123 -4.23 19.84 6.90
N CYS A 124 -3.72 21.07 7.10
CA CYS A 124 -3.73 22.13 6.10
C CYS A 124 -2.32 22.47 5.56
N CYS A 125 -1.37 21.53 5.62
CA CYS A 125 0.03 21.75 5.22
C CYS A 125 0.71 22.91 5.98
N VAL A 126 0.45 23.04 7.29
CA VAL A 126 0.97 24.10 8.14
C VAL A 126 2.09 23.57 9.02
N PHE A 127 3.32 23.79 8.62
CA PHE A 127 4.54 23.34 9.32
C PHE A 127 5.42 24.56 9.68
N PRO A 128 5.09 25.33 10.73
CA PRO A 128 5.71 26.63 11.02
C PRO A 128 7.19 26.52 11.42
N LEU A 129 7.63 25.38 11.96
CA LEU A 129 9.02 25.16 12.38
C LEU A 129 9.95 24.82 11.21
N THR A 130 9.44 24.12 10.20
CA THR A 130 10.24 23.61 9.09
C THR A 130 9.92 24.30 7.76
N GLY A 131 8.75 24.94 7.66
CA GLY A 131 8.25 25.54 6.41
C GLY A 131 7.79 24.50 5.37
N THR A 132 8.00 23.22 5.62
CA THR A 132 7.66 22.11 4.71
C THR A 132 7.15 20.90 5.49
N PRO A 133 6.26 20.07 4.90
CA PRO A 133 5.84 18.83 5.53
C PRO A 133 7.01 17.84 5.68
N PRO A 134 6.92 16.89 6.63
CA PRO A 134 7.89 15.81 6.74
C PRO A 134 8.00 15.01 5.44
N VAL A 135 9.22 14.67 5.04
CA VAL A 135 9.49 13.82 3.86
C VAL A 135 9.83 12.38 4.24
N THR A 136 10.04 12.12 5.52
CA THR A 136 10.36 10.78 6.04
C THR A 136 9.18 10.17 6.78
N GLU A 137 9.17 8.85 6.85
CA GLU A 137 8.16 8.10 7.58
C GLU A 137 8.19 8.40 9.09
N GLU A 138 9.39 8.50 9.68
CA GLU A 138 9.57 8.83 11.10
C GLU A 138 9.00 10.21 11.44
N GLY A 139 9.14 11.17 10.52
CA GLY A 139 8.55 12.49 10.69
C GLY A 139 7.03 12.43 10.76
N TRP A 140 6.40 11.69 9.86
CA TRP A 140 4.94 11.48 9.87
C TRP A 140 4.47 10.65 11.04
N MET A 141 5.24 9.66 11.49
CA MET A 141 4.90 8.89 12.68
C MET A 141 4.79 9.77 13.94
N LYS A 142 5.60 10.83 14.06
CA LYS A 142 5.48 11.80 15.17
C LYS A 142 4.17 12.58 15.10
N GLU A 143 3.80 13.08 13.91
CA GLU A 143 2.55 13.81 13.72
C GLU A 143 1.34 12.91 14.00
N PHE A 144 1.38 11.68 13.50
CA PHE A 144 0.30 10.72 13.69
C PHE A 144 0.21 10.17 15.12
N ALA A 145 1.34 10.09 15.83
CA ALA A 145 1.33 9.73 17.24
C ALA A 145 0.57 10.76 18.06
N ALA A 146 0.81 12.06 17.82
CA ALA A 146 0.05 13.11 18.48
C ALA A 146 -1.46 13.00 18.20
N ALA A 147 -1.85 12.74 16.96
CA ALA A 147 -3.26 12.52 16.63
C ALA A 147 -3.86 11.32 17.39
N LYS A 148 -3.13 10.20 17.44
CA LYS A 148 -3.58 8.99 18.17
C LYS A 148 -3.66 9.19 19.67
N ASP A 149 -2.77 9.96 20.27
CA ASP A 149 -2.81 10.32 21.71
C ASP A 149 -4.08 11.09 22.08
N TRP A 150 -4.64 11.84 21.13
CA TRP A 150 -5.96 12.48 21.25
C TRP A 150 -7.14 11.55 20.88
N GLY A 151 -6.90 10.26 20.64
CA GLY A 151 -7.92 9.29 20.27
C GLY A 151 -8.44 9.43 18.84
N LEU A 152 -7.73 10.17 17.97
CA LEU A 152 -8.09 10.32 16.56
C LEU A 152 -7.61 9.10 15.75
N ASN A 153 -8.39 8.73 14.74
CA ASN A 153 -8.07 7.65 13.81
C ASN A 153 -8.06 8.10 12.34
N HIS A 154 -8.29 9.41 12.10
CA HIS A 154 -8.48 9.93 10.75
C HIS A 154 -7.86 11.32 10.61
N LEU A 155 -7.18 11.58 9.46
CA LEU A 155 -6.73 12.90 9.06
C LEU A 155 -7.25 13.24 7.67
N ARG A 156 -7.81 14.45 7.55
CA ARG A 156 -8.22 15.03 6.28
C ARG A 156 -7.15 16.00 5.80
N PHE A 157 -6.49 15.70 4.67
CA PHE A 157 -5.53 16.58 4.03
C PHE A 157 -6.27 17.57 3.13
N HIS A 158 -6.43 18.80 3.65
CA HIS A 158 -7.26 19.81 3.02
C HIS A 158 -6.60 20.40 1.77
N SER A 159 -7.15 20.05 0.60
CA SER A 159 -6.70 20.52 -0.72
C SER A 159 -5.25 20.18 -1.07
N TRP A 160 -4.70 19.09 -0.54
CA TRP A 160 -3.36 18.61 -0.90
C TRP A 160 -3.18 17.11 -0.66
N CYS A 161 -2.13 16.56 -1.29
CA CYS A 161 -1.73 15.17 -1.12
C CYS A 161 -0.37 15.11 -0.42
N PRO A 162 -0.25 14.42 0.72
CA PRO A 162 1.03 14.26 1.41
C PRO A 162 1.96 13.31 0.64
N PRO A 163 3.27 13.32 0.94
CA PRO A 163 4.21 12.38 0.34
C PRO A 163 3.91 10.94 0.73
N GLU A 164 4.39 9.99 -0.06
CA GLU A 164 4.19 8.53 0.17
C GLU A 164 4.59 8.07 1.57
N ALA A 165 5.56 8.74 2.19
CA ALA A 165 5.99 8.49 3.56
C ALA A 165 4.84 8.60 4.58
N ALA A 166 3.89 9.53 4.37
CA ALA A 166 2.70 9.67 5.21
C ALA A 166 1.79 8.45 5.11
N PHE A 167 1.57 7.94 3.91
CA PHE A 167 0.74 6.74 3.71
C PHE A 167 1.36 5.52 4.39
N ARG A 168 2.69 5.33 4.26
CA ARG A 168 3.38 4.23 4.94
C ARG A 168 3.33 4.35 6.45
N ALA A 169 3.47 5.56 6.99
CA ALA A 169 3.32 5.81 8.42
C ALA A 169 1.89 5.51 8.89
N ALA A 170 0.87 5.96 8.15
CA ALA A 170 -0.53 5.71 8.46
C ALA A 170 -0.87 4.21 8.44
N ASP A 171 -0.39 3.47 7.46
CA ASP A 171 -0.56 2.01 7.37
C ASP A 171 -0.01 1.30 8.60
N LYS A 172 1.16 1.72 9.11
CA LYS A 172 1.80 1.13 10.30
C LYS A 172 1.16 1.56 11.62
N MET A 173 0.53 2.72 11.64
CA MET A 173 -0.05 3.29 12.86
C MET A 173 -1.56 3.10 12.98
N GLY A 174 -2.22 2.55 11.97
CA GLY A 174 -3.67 2.34 11.98
C GLY A 174 -4.44 3.65 11.86
N LEU A 175 -4.07 4.49 10.88
CA LEU A 175 -4.76 5.73 10.60
C LEU A 175 -5.40 5.70 9.21
N TYR A 176 -6.58 6.33 9.11
CA TYR A 176 -7.27 6.56 7.86
C TYR A 176 -6.93 7.95 7.33
N LEU A 177 -6.54 8.05 6.08
CA LEU A 177 -6.22 9.31 5.44
C LEU A 177 -7.27 9.65 4.37
N GLN A 178 -7.80 10.87 4.45
CA GLN A 178 -8.63 11.47 3.41
C GLN A 178 -7.79 12.51 2.68
N VAL A 179 -7.43 12.23 1.44
CA VAL A 179 -6.61 13.11 0.61
C VAL A 179 -7.49 13.83 -0.39
N GLU A 180 -7.27 15.11 -0.55
CA GLU A 180 -7.96 15.96 -1.51
C GLU A 180 -7.06 16.35 -2.68
N LEU A 181 -7.66 16.54 -3.83
CA LEU A 181 -6.99 17.18 -4.96
C LEU A 181 -6.71 18.66 -4.61
N PRO A 182 -5.61 19.23 -5.10
CA PRO A 182 -5.28 20.65 -4.87
C PRO A 182 -6.19 21.57 -5.70
N ASN A 183 -7.47 21.60 -5.34
CA ASN A 183 -8.49 22.35 -6.05
C ASN A 183 -9.34 23.18 -5.07
N TRP A 184 -9.42 24.49 -5.32
CA TRP A 184 -10.26 25.44 -4.59
C TRP A 184 -11.41 25.99 -5.45
N SER A 185 -11.64 25.41 -6.63
CA SER A 185 -12.72 25.83 -7.54
C SER A 185 -14.06 25.23 -7.10
N TYR A 186 -15.10 26.06 -7.05
CA TYR A 186 -16.48 25.59 -6.87
C TYR A 186 -17.04 24.90 -8.11
N THR A 187 -16.37 25.06 -9.26
CA THR A 187 -16.79 24.49 -10.54
C THR A 187 -15.66 23.63 -11.07
N ILE A 188 -15.87 22.32 -11.12
CA ILE A 188 -15.01 21.41 -11.86
C ILE A 188 -15.56 21.39 -13.29
N GLY A 189 -15.00 22.24 -14.14
CA GLY A 189 -15.35 22.35 -15.56
C GLY A 189 -14.22 21.88 -16.47
N LYS A 190 -14.51 21.86 -17.77
CA LYS A 190 -13.50 21.63 -18.83
C LYS A 190 -12.67 22.90 -19.10
N ASP A 191 -12.12 23.53 -18.09
CA ASP A 191 -11.20 24.63 -18.29
C ASP A 191 -9.82 24.11 -18.68
N GLU A 192 -9.25 24.68 -19.77
CA GLU A 192 -7.94 24.31 -20.30
C GLU A 192 -6.79 24.47 -19.30
N ALA A 193 -7.02 25.17 -18.19
CA ALA A 193 -6.06 25.33 -17.11
C ALA A 193 -5.93 24.12 -16.16
N MET A 194 -6.77 23.09 -16.32
CA MET A 194 -6.77 21.88 -15.49
C MET A 194 -6.45 20.59 -16.26
N THR A 195 -5.95 20.68 -17.48
CA THR A 195 -5.47 19.56 -18.29
C THR A 195 -3.96 19.44 -18.29
#